data_55620d373b25a8cbfe87bb951f1b1074
#
_entry.id   55620d373b25a8cbfe87bb951f1b1074
#
_cell.length_a   1.000
_cell.length_b   1.000
_cell.length_c   1.000
_cell.angle_alpha   90.00
_cell.angle_beta   90.00
_cell.angle_gamma   90.00
#
_symmetry.space_group_name_H-M   'P 1'
#
loop_
_entity.id
_entity.type
_entity.pdbx_description
1 polymer ?
#
loop_
_entity_poly.entity_id
_entity_poly.type
_entity_poly.pdbx_seq_one_letter_code
_entity_poly.pdbx_strand_id
1 'polypeptide(L)'
;MTTVRLVRHGQASAGWGIDPDPDLDDLGRSQAEAVAARLDDLVGEATPEVWTSPLLRCRNTAEPFRQRRGVEALVKEAVREIPSPLGMATSERADWLRSAMDGTWSDLGGEFVAFRDHLVERIAAIELDTVVFSHFIAINAIIGACNGDDRLVIRTLDNTSITTVDVTDGILTLVEGGAEADTIIR
;
A
#
# COMPACT_ATOMS: atom_id res chain seq x y z
N MET A 1 -2.43 21.20 5.94
CA MET A 1 -1.51 20.06 6.08
C MET A 1 -2.34 18.88 6.58
N THR A 2 -2.28 17.77 5.89
CA THR A 2 -3.06 16.54 6.16
C THR A 2 -2.10 15.38 6.25
N THR A 3 -2.27 14.50 7.23
CA THR A 3 -1.41 13.33 7.41
C THR A 3 -2.06 12.08 6.81
N VAL A 4 -1.34 11.40 5.91
CA VAL A 4 -1.75 10.13 5.31
C VAL A 4 -0.83 9.02 5.80
N ARG A 5 -1.42 7.98 6.39
CA ARG A 5 -0.70 6.78 6.86
C ARG A 5 -1.00 5.61 5.93
N LEU A 6 0.01 5.22 5.16
CA LEU A 6 -0.06 4.11 4.21
C LEU A 6 0.38 2.82 4.90
N VAL A 7 -0.47 1.83 4.93
CA VAL A 7 -0.25 0.54 5.61
C VAL A 7 -0.16 -0.56 4.56
N ARG A 8 0.97 -1.28 4.50
CA ARG A 8 1.06 -2.49 3.69
C ARG A 8 0.19 -3.58 4.31
N HIS A 9 -0.55 -4.33 3.50
CA HIS A 9 -1.36 -5.47 3.98
C HIS A 9 -0.53 -6.49 4.77
N GLY A 10 -1.18 -7.24 5.65
CA GLY A 10 -0.60 -8.37 6.38
C GLY A 10 -0.20 -9.53 5.46
N GLN A 11 0.47 -10.54 5.99
CA GLN A 11 0.90 -11.69 5.22
C GLN A 11 -0.28 -12.39 4.55
N ALA A 12 -0.18 -12.57 3.24
CA ALA A 12 -1.21 -13.25 2.45
C ALA A 12 -1.03 -14.78 2.49
N SER A 13 -2.15 -15.50 2.40
CA SER A 13 -2.20 -16.97 2.43
C SER A 13 -1.60 -17.63 1.18
N ALA A 14 -1.43 -16.88 0.10
CA ALA A 14 -0.80 -17.35 -1.13
C ALA A 14 0.09 -16.26 -1.74
N GLY A 15 1.13 -16.69 -2.44
CA GLY A 15 2.03 -15.79 -3.18
C GLY A 15 1.45 -15.34 -4.52
N TRP A 16 2.10 -14.37 -5.13
CA TRP A 16 1.79 -13.91 -6.47
C TRP A 16 1.93 -15.04 -7.49
N GLY A 17 0.93 -15.28 -8.28
CA GLY A 17 0.93 -16.33 -9.31
C GLY A 17 0.18 -17.60 -8.91
N ILE A 18 -0.29 -17.73 -7.67
CA ILE A 18 -1.12 -18.85 -7.21
C ILE A 18 -2.58 -18.44 -7.13
N ASP A 19 -2.86 -17.33 -6.44
CA ASP A 19 -4.20 -16.77 -6.27
C ASP A 19 -4.14 -15.28 -6.62
N PRO A 20 -5.02 -14.76 -7.48
CA PRO A 20 -5.05 -13.35 -7.83
C PRO A 20 -5.50 -12.44 -6.67
N ASP A 21 -6.29 -12.96 -5.73
CA ASP A 21 -6.80 -12.21 -4.58
C ASP A 21 -6.79 -13.02 -3.28
N PRO A 22 -5.60 -13.42 -2.80
CA PRO A 22 -5.49 -14.23 -1.59
C PRO A 22 -5.92 -13.42 -0.35
N ASP A 23 -6.53 -14.13 0.59
CA ASP A 23 -6.82 -13.62 1.94
C ASP A 23 -5.54 -13.56 2.79
N LEU A 24 -5.64 -13.09 4.02
CA LEU A 24 -4.58 -13.18 5.02
C LEU A 24 -4.44 -14.62 5.53
N ASP A 25 -3.22 -15.05 5.82
CA ASP A 25 -2.99 -16.23 6.64
C ASP A 25 -3.11 -15.91 8.15
N ASP A 26 -2.85 -16.87 9.03
CA ASP A 26 -2.96 -16.69 10.47
C ASP A 26 -1.97 -15.63 11.01
N LEU A 27 -0.76 -15.58 10.44
CA LEU A 27 0.21 -14.55 10.78
C LEU A 27 -0.27 -13.17 10.30
N GLY A 28 -0.79 -13.09 9.08
CA GLY A 28 -1.34 -11.85 8.53
C GLY A 28 -2.51 -11.30 9.35
N ARG A 29 -3.37 -12.17 9.88
CA ARG A 29 -4.46 -11.78 10.80
C ARG A 29 -3.91 -11.23 12.13
N SER A 30 -2.91 -11.89 12.70
CA SER A 30 -2.23 -11.39 13.91
C SER A 30 -1.54 -10.05 13.67
N GLN A 31 -0.91 -9.87 12.50
CA GLN A 31 -0.30 -8.61 12.08
C GLN A 31 -1.36 -7.50 11.91
N ALA A 32 -2.54 -7.83 11.38
CA ALA A 32 -3.65 -6.88 11.23
C ALA A 32 -4.14 -6.35 12.59
N GLU A 33 -4.29 -7.22 13.58
CA GLU A 33 -4.62 -6.82 14.96
C GLU A 33 -3.54 -5.93 15.58
N ALA A 34 -2.28 -6.29 15.41
CA ALA A 34 -1.16 -5.53 15.96
C ALA A 34 -1.06 -4.12 15.33
N VAL A 35 -1.20 -4.02 13.99
CA VAL A 35 -1.15 -2.71 13.32
C VAL A 35 -2.36 -1.85 13.67
N ALA A 36 -3.53 -2.45 13.89
CA ALA A 36 -4.72 -1.71 14.33
C ALA A 36 -4.50 -1.05 15.69
N ALA A 37 -3.89 -1.74 16.64
CA ALA A 37 -3.53 -1.17 17.95
C ALA A 37 -2.50 -0.03 17.81
N ARG A 38 -1.46 -0.23 16.98
CA ARG A 38 -0.46 0.81 16.71
C ARG A 38 -1.07 2.05 16.03
N LEU A 39 -2.00 1.86 15.11
CA LEU A 39 -2.72 2.97 14.47
C LEU A 39 -3.59 3.73 15.48
N ASP A 40 -4.24 3.05 16.43
CA ASP A 40 -5.01 3.70 17.49
C ASP A 40 -4.12 4.66 18.29
N ASP A 41 -2.91 4.23 18.66
CA ASP A 41 -1.95 5.09 19.35
C ASP A 41 -1.50 6.29 18.51
N LEU A 42 -1.27 6.08 17.20
CA LEU A 42 -0.80 7.12 16.27
C LEU A 42 -1.87 8.16 15.93
N VAL A 43 -3.14 7.77 15.83
CA VAL A 43 -4.23 8.69 15.51
C VAL A 43 -4.84 9.34 16.75
N GLY A 44 -4.62 8.77 17.93
CA GLY A 44 -5.14 9.28 19.21
C GLY A 44 -6.67 9.41 19.18
N GLU A 45 -7.21 10.57 19.55
CA GLU A 45 -8.65 10.85 19.54
C GLU A 45 -9.20 11.25 18.17
N ALA A 46 -8.33 11.46 17.16
CA ALA A 46 -8.78 11.82 15.82
C ALA A 46 -9.57 10.67 15.17
N THR A 47 -10.49 11.02 14.29
CA THR A 47 -11.27 10.06 13.48
C THR A 47 -10.85 10.21 12.02
N PRO A 48 -9.82 9.49 11.57
CA PRO A 48 -9.35 9.57 10.19
C PRO A 48 -10.34 8.92 9.23
N GLU A 49 -10.33 9.31 7.96
CA GLU A 49 -10.89 8.47 6.92
C GLU A 49 -10.09 7.15 6.82
N VAL A 50 -10.77 6.08 6.43
CA VAL A 50 -10.13 4.79 6.17
C VAL A 50 -10.36 4.41 4.73
N TRP A 51 -9.27 4.27 3.97
CA TRP A 51 -9.30 3.78 2.60
C TRP A 51 -8.69 2.39 2.53
N THR A 52 -9.21 1.55 1.66
CA THR A 52 -8.65 0.22 1.40
C THR A 52 -8.64 -0.08 -0.08
N SER A 53 -7.60 -0.78 -0.53
CA SER A 53 -7.60 -1.48 -1.81
C SER A 53 -8.79 -2.45 -1.89
N PRO A 54 -9.35 -2.72 -3.07
CA PRO A 54 -10.42 -3.71 -3.24
C PRO A 54 -9.97 -5.15 -2.89
N LEU A 55 -8.67 -5.44 -2.87
CA LEU A 55 -8.15 -6.80 -2.66
C LEU A 55 -8.33 -7.28 -1.21
N LEU A 56 -8.72 -8.55 -1.04
CA LEU A 56 -9.12 -9.15 0.24
C LEU A 56 -8.10 -8.93 1.34
N ARG A 57 -6.82 -9.14 1.07
CA ARG A 57 -5.74 -8.97 2.06
C ARG A 57 -5.67 -7.55 2.64
N CYS A 58 -5.95 -6.51 1.84
CA CYS A 58 -6.01 -5.12 2.34
C CYS A 58 -7.27 -4.87 3.15
N ARG A 59 -8.41 -5.34 2.66
CA ARG A 59 -9.69 -5.20 3.35
C ARG A 59 -9.66 -5.88 4.72
N ASN A 60 -9.11 -7.09 4.79
CA ASN A 60 -8.99 -7.86 6.02
C ASN A 60 -7.88 -7.32 6.96
N THR A 61 -6.87 -6.63 6.43
CA THR A 61 -5.90 -5.89 7.26
C THR A 61 -6.54 -4.64 7.88
N ALA A 62 -7.46 -3.98 7.16
CA ALA A 62 -8.16 -2.79 7.64
C ALA A 62 -9.23 -3.11 8.69
N GLU A 63 -9.79 -4.32 8.67
CA GLU A 63 -10.98 -4.70 9.45
C GLU A 63 -10.83 -4.50 10.96
N PRO A 64 -9.74 -4.92 11.64
CA PRO A 64 -9.58 -4.69 13.08
C PRO A 64 -9.56 -3.20 13.44
N PHE A 65 -8.86 -2.36 12.65
CA PHE A 65 -8.81 -0.92 12.89
C PHE A 65 -10.17 -0.26 12.69
N ARG A 66 -10.86 -0.61 11.59
CA ARG A 66 -12.21 -0.12 11.30
C ARG A 66 -13.19 -0.43 12.44
N GLN A 67 -13.16 -1.67 12.95
CA GLN A 67 -14.03 -2.10 14.06
C GLN A 67 -13.71 -1.34 15.36
N ARG A 68 -12.43 -1.19 15.72
CA ARG A 68 -11.99 -0.45 16.91
C ARG A 68 -12.46 0.99 16.90
N ARG A 69 -12.41 1.63 15.73
CA ARG A 69 -12.76 3.05 15.55
C ARG A 69 -14.24 3.28 15.26
N GLY A 70 -15.01 2.26 14.95
CA GLY A 70 -16.43 2.38 14.57
C GLY A 70 -16.62 3.15 13.26
N VAL A 71 -15.66 3.07 12.33
CA VAL A 71 -15.68 3.78 11.05
C VAL A 71 -15.83 2.82 9.86
N GLU A 72 -16.32 3.32 8.74
CA GLU A 72 -16.40 2.56 7.51
C GLU A 72 -15.11 2.71 6.70
N ALA A 73 -14.67 1.61 6.06
CA ALA A 73 -13.55 1.64 5.12
C ALA A 73 -14.06 1.86 3.69
N LEU A 74 -13.59 2.93 3.07
CA LEU A 74 -13.91 3.26 1.68
C LEU A 74 -13.01 2.46 0.73
N VAL A 75 -13.60 1.61 -0.09
CA VAL A 75 -12.87 0.86 -1.12
C VAL A 75 -12.49 1.80 -2.25
N LYS A 76 -11.19 1.91 -2.54
CA LYS A 76 -10.62 2.79 -3.57
C LYS A 76 -9.75 1.99 -4.55
N GLU A 77 -10.15 1.90 -5.80
CA GLU A 77 -9.38 1.26 -6.87
C GLU A 77 -8.00 1.90 -7.06
N ALA A 78 -7.88 3.19 -6.83
CA ALA A 78 -6.64 3.94 -6.98
C ALA A 78 -5.49 3.46 -6.09
N VAL A 79 -5.79 2.80 -4.95
CA VAL A 79 -4.76 2.31 -4.02
C VAL A 79 -4.53 0.79 -4.12
N ARG A 80 -4.91 0.19 -5.25
CA ARG A 80 -4.61 -1.22 -5.56
C ARG A 80 -3.13 -1.45 -5.88
N GLU A 81 -2.72 -2.72 -5.96
CA GLU A 81 -1.36 -3.07 -6.37
C GLU A 81 -1.19 -2.87 -7.88
N ILE A 82 0.06 -2.67 -8.31
CA ILE A 82 0.44 -2.57 -9.72
C ILE A 82 -0.26 -3.68 -10.53
N PRO A 83 -0.93 -3.35 -11.65
CA PRO A 83 -1.59 -4.35 -12.49
C PRO A 83 -0.58 -5.27 -13.15
N SER A 84 -1.02 -6.43 -13.61
CA SER A 84 -0.24 -7.26 -14.53
C SER A 84 -0.26 -6.66 -15.93
N PRO A 85 0.78 -6.85 -16.73
CA PRO A 85 0.72 -6.57 -18.17
C PRO A 85 -0.50 -7.23 -18.82
N LEU A 86 -1.07 -6.54 -19.80
CA LEU A 86 -2.25 -7.03 -20.50
C LEU A 86 -1.99 -8.42 -21.14
N GLY A 87 -2.87 -9.38 -20.87
CA GLY A 87 -2.77 -10.74 -21.41
C GLY A 87 -1.81 -11.68 -20.68
N MET A 88 -1.13 -11.22 -19.64
CA MET A 88 -0.24 -12.06 -18.84
C MET A 88 -1.03 -13.09 -18.01
N ALA A 89 -0.58 -14.35 -18.00
CA ALA A 89 -1.16 -15.38 -17.15
C ALA A 89 -0.81 -15.13 -15.67
N THR A 90 -1.72 -15.50 -14.77
CA THR A 90 -1.50 -15.34 -13.32
C THR A 90 -0.21 -16.02 -12.84
N SER A 91 0.11 -17.20 -13.40
CA SER A 91 1.34 -17.95 -13.07
C SER A 91 2.64 -17.24 -13.45
N GLU A 92 2.61 -16.32 -14.40
CA GLU A 92 3.78 -15.56 -14.86
C GLU A 92 4.02 -14.28 -14.06
N ARG A 93 2.98 -13.82 -13.32
CA ARG A 93 3.00 -12.55 -12.59
C ARG A 93 4.16 -12.45 -11.59
N ALA A 94 4.45 -13.52 -10.86
CA ALA A 94 5.48 -13.51 -9.83
C ALA A 94 6.88 -13.29 -10.41
N ASP A 95 7.20 -13.93 -11.55
CA ASP A 95 8.48 -13.80 -12.21
C ASP A 95 8.64 -12.43 -12.87
N TRP A 96 7.58 -11.97 -13.52
CA TRP A 96 7.55 -10.62 -14.07
C TRP A 96 7.78 -9.55 -13.01
N LEU A 97 7.07 -9.64 -11.89
CA LEU A 97 7.16 -8.63 -10.84
C LEU A 97 8.54 -8.62 -10.18
N ARG A 98 9.14 -9.80 -9.93
CA ARG A 98 10.52 -9.88 -9.43
C ARG A 98 11.51 -9.21 -10.37
N SER A 99 11.37 -9.44 -11.68
CA SER A 99 12.21 -8.77 -12.69
C SER A 99 11.98 -7.26 -12.75
N ALA A 100 10.73 -6.82 -12.63
CA ALA A 100 10.35 -5.41 -12.66
C ALA A 100 10.88 -4.63 -11.46
N MET A 101 10.96 -5.27 -10.29
CA MET A 101 11.34 -4.60 -9.01
C MET A 101 12.76 -4.04 -9.01
N ASP A 102 13.66 -4.55 -9.86
CA ASP A 102 15.04 -4.03 -10.02
C ASP A 102 15.10 -2.81 -10.96
N GLY A 103 13.99 -2.45 -11.60
CA GLY A 103 13.89 -1.40 -12.61
C GLY A 103 13.18 -0.14 -12.13
N THR A 104 12.78 0.66 -13.10
CA THR A 104 12.08 1.94 -12.91
C THR A 104 10.68 1.90 -13.52
N TRP A 105 9.82 2.84 -13.12
CA TRP A 105 8.51 3.03 -13.74
C TRP A 105 8.62 3.33 -15.23
N SER A 106 9.61 4.13 -15.60
CA SER A 106 9.89 4.48 -17.01
C SER A 106 10.24 3.25 -17.86
N ASP A 107 10.95 2.27 -17.30
CA ASP A 107 11.31 1.02 -18.00
C ASP A 107 10.08 0.14 -18.28
N LEU A 108 9.05 0.20 -17.44
CA LEU A 108 7.83 -0.59 -17.60
C LEU A 108 6.90 -0.06 -18.72
N GLY A 109 7.01 1.21 -19.05
CA GLY A 109 6.21 1.85 -20.08
C GLY A 109 5.01 2.66 -19.61
N GLY A 110 4.37 3.34 -20.57
CA GLY A 110 3.41 4.41 -20.27
C GLY A 110 2.18 4.00 -19.48
N GLU A 111 1.68 2.78 -19.61
CA GLU A 111 0.52 2.31 -18.84
C GLU A 111 0.82 2.21 -17.34
N PHE A 112 2.04 1.79 -16.97
CA PHE A 112 2.48 1.69 -15.57
C PHE A 112 2.84 3.05 -14.99
N VAL A 113 3.44 3.93 -15.79
CA VAL A 113 3.64 5.35 -15.43
C VAL A 113 2.30 6.01 -15.15
N ALA A 114 1.29 5.81 -16.01
CA ALA A 114 -0.04 6.36 -15.80
C ALA A 114 -0.73 5.80 -14.54
N PHE A 115 -0.53 4.52 -14.23
CA PHE A 115 -1.01 3.92 -12.98
C PHE A 115 -0.36 4.60 -11.75
N ARG A 116 0.97 4.74 -11.75
CA ARG A 116 1.71 5.45 -10.68
C ARG A 116 1.21 6.88 -10.51
N ASP A 117 1.12 7.61 -11.61
CA ASP A 117 0.74 9.03 -11.58
C ASP A 117 -0.68 9.22 -11.06
N HIS A 118 -1.62 8.35 -11.48
CA HIS A 118 -2.98 8.35 -10.95
C HIS A 118 -3.03 8.06 -9.44
N LEU A 119 -2.27 7.06 -8.96
CA LEU A 119 -2.17 6.76 -7.53
C LEU A 119 -1.64 7.96 -6.75
N VAL A 120 -0.53 8.57 -7.22
CA VAL A 120 0.09 9.75 -6.60
C VAL A 120 -0.88 10.92 -6.54
N GLU A 121 -1.56 11.22 -7.66
CA GLU A 121 -2.58 12.28 -7.73
C GLU A 121 -3.71 12.04 -6.72
N ARG A 122 -4.19 10.80 -6.59
CA ARG A 122 -5.28 10.46 -5.66
C ARG A 122 -4.87 10.62 -4.19
N ILE A 123 -3.62 10.30 -3.83
CA ILE A 123 -3.10 10.51 -2.47
C ILE A 123 -2.85 12.02 -2.23
N ALA A 124 -2.30 12.73 -3.20
CA ALA A 124 -2.05 14.17 -3.11
C ALA A 124 -3.33 15.03 -3.00
N ALA A 125 -4.47 14.46 -3.41
CA ALA A 125 -5.79 15.11 -3.31
C ALA A 125 -6.53 14.81 -2.00
N ILE A 126 -5.91 14.14 -1.04
CA ILE A 126 -6.53 13.85 0.27
C ILE A 126 -6.53 15.14 1.13
N GLU A 127 -7.71 15.51 1.62
CA GLU A 127 -7.93 16.72 2.41
C GLU A 127 -8.12 16.48 3.91
N LEU A 128 -8.35 15.23 4.32
CA LEU A 128 -8.56 14.82 5.72
C LEU A 128 -7.51 13.78 6.12
N ASP A 129 -7.13 13.75 7.39
CA ASP A 129 -6.26 12.70 7.91
C ASP A 129 -6.83 11.32 7.55
N THR A 130 -6.02 10.49 6.89
CA THR A 130 -6.49 9.25 6.28
C THR A 130 -5.51 8.09 6.57
N VAL A 131 -6.07 6.93 6.88
CA VAL A 131 -5.35 5.65 6.92
C VAL A 131 -5.68 4.86 5.66
N VAL A 132 -4.65 4.50 4.89
CA VAL A 132 -4.78 3.83 3.59
C VAL A 132 -4.16 2.44 3.65
N PHE A 133 -4.97 1.39 3.54
CA PHE A 133 -4.48 0.01 3.46
C PHE A 133 -4.23 -0.38 2.00
N SER A 134 -2.98 -0.60 1.67
CA SER A 134 -2.49 -0.76 0.30
C SER A 134 -1.40 -1.85 0.19
N HIS A 135 -0.54 -1.74 -0.80
CA HIS A 135 0.36 -2.78 -1.24
C HIS A 135 1.80 -2.29 -1.34
N PHE A 136 2.71 -3.24 -1.52
CA PHE A 136 4.14 -3.02 -1.52
C PHE A 136 4.60 -2.04 -2.61
N ILE A 137 4.27 -2.30 -3.89
CA ILE A 137 4.70 -1.42 -5.00
C ILE A 137 3.94 -0.09 -4.96
N ALA A 138 2.65 -0.12 -4.63
CA ALA A 138 1.84 1.10 -4.53
C ALA A 138 2.39 2.08 -3.48
N ILE A 139 2.81 1.59 -2.31
CA ILE A 139 3.42 2.45 -1.27
C ILE A 139 4.79 2.94 -1.71
N ASN A 140 5.61 2.10 -2.35
CA ASN A 140 6.89 2.52 -2.92
C ASN A 140 6.73 3.62 -3.98
N ALA A 141 5.66 3.59 -4.78
CA ALA A 141 5.34 4.67 -5.72
C ALA A 141 5.14 6.02 -5.03
N ILE A 142 4.44 6.03 -3.88
CA ILE A 142 4.25 7.25 -3.09
C ILE A 142 5.58 7.74 -2.49
N ILE A 143 6.41 6.82 -1.96
CA ILE A 143 7.75 7.17 -1.45
C ILE A 143 8.61 7.77 -2.57
N GLY A 144 8.54 7.17 -3.78
CA GLY A 144 9.23 7.68 -4.96
C GLY A 144 8.79 9.09 -5.33
N ALA A 145 7.49 9.35 -5.33
CA ALA A 145 6.95 10.68 -5.61
C ALA A 145 7.43 11.74 -4.60
N CYS A 146 7.53 11.39 -3.32
CA CYS A 146 8.07 12.29 -2.29
C CYS A 146 9.54 12.65 -2.53
N ASN A 147 10.32 11.76 -3.14
CA ASN A 147 11.78 11.88 -3.29
C ASN A 147 12.22 12.24 -4.72
N GLY A 148 11.32 12.26 -5.69
CA GLY A 148 11.66 12.37 -7.11
C GLY A 148 12.43 11.15 -7.65
N ASP A 149 12.15 9.96 -7.13
CA ASP A 149 12.84 8.70 -7.43
C ASP A 149 11.93 7.79 -8.28
N ASP A 150 12.37 7.42 -9.47
CA ASP A 150 11.60 6.63 -10.45
C ASP A 150 11.72 5.11 -10.26
N ARG A 151 12.48 4.62 -9.27
CA ARG A 151 12.61 3.18 -8.99
C ARG A 151 11.27 2.59 -8.55
N LEU A 152 10.99 1.35 -8.95
CA LEU A 152 9.82 0.62 -8.48
C LEU A 152 9.89 0.32 -6.99
N VAL A 153 11.07 -0.07 -6.51
CA VAL A 153 11.32 -0.40 -5.11
C VAL A 153 12.39 0.51 -4.56
N ILE A 154 12.03 1.29 -3.56
CA ILE A 154 12.91 2.20 -2.84
C ILE A 154 13.18 1.66 -1.44
N ARG A 155 12.15 1.04 -0.84
CA ARG A 155 12.22 0.43 0.49
C ARG A 155 11.65 -0.99 0.47
N THR A 156 12.29 -1.89 1.21
CA THR A 156 11.84 -3.27 1.43
C THR A 156 10.81 -3.33 2.57
N LEU A 157 9.67 -2.66 2.37
CA LEU A 157 8.62 -2.51 3.37
C LEU A 157 8.14 -3.85 3.92
N ASP A 158 8.10 -4.01 5.24
CA ASP A 158 7.56 -5.20 5.90
C ASP A 158 6.02 -5.25 5.84
N ASN A 159 5.43 -6.44 6.04
CA ASN A 159 3.99 -6.56 6.19
C ASN A 159 3.50 -5.70 7.38
N THR A 160 2.38 -5.03 7.21
CA THR A 160 1.80 -4.08 8.15
C THR A 160 2.71 -2.92 8.58
N SER A 161 3.78 -2.66 7.82
CA SER A 161 4.54 -1.42 8.00
C SER A 161 3.67 -0.19 7.71
N ILE A 162 3.93 0.90 8.45
CA ILE A 162 3.21 2.17 8.30
C ILE A 162 4.19 3.19 7.73
N THR A 163 3.90 3.68 6.52
CA THR A 163 4.59 4.81 5.90
C THR A 163 3.74 6.05 6.11
N THR A 164 4.31 7.12 6.65
CA THR A 164 3.60 8.37 6.92
C THR A 164 4.06 9.44 5.94
N VAL A 165 3.12 10.07 5.26
CA VAL A 165 3.34 11.23 4.41
C VAL A 165 2.42 12.36 4.80
N ASP A 166 2.89 13.59 4.69
CA ASP A 166 2.07 14.79 4.80
C ASP A 166 1.71 15.30 3.41
N VAL A 167 0.47 15.79 3.29
CA VAL A 167 -0.05 16.45 2.09
C VAL A 167 -0.26 17.92 2.42
N THR A 168 0.41 18.81 1.67
CA THR A 168 0.23 20.25 1.79
C THR A 168 0.12 20.84 0.38
N ASP A 169 -1.02 21.43 0.05
CA ASP A 169 -1.29 22.03 -1.28
C ASP A 169 -0.99 21.07 -2.46
N GLY A 170 -1.32 19.78 -2.28
CA GLY A 170 -1.09 18.74 -3.29
C GLY A 170 0.36 18.22 -3.36
N ILE A 171 1.25 18.68 -2.48
CA ILE A 171 2.64 18.23 -2.39
C ILE A 171 2.76 17.16 -1.31
N LEU A 172 3.37 16.03 -1.68
CA LEU A 172 3.66 14.91 -0.76
C LEU A 172 5.03 15.10 -0.12
N THR A 173 5.09 14.96 1.19
CA THR A 173 6.35 14.97 1.96
C THR A 173 6.44 13.70 2.79
N LEU A 174 7.51 12.92 2.62
CA LEU A 174 7.74 11.72 3.43
C LEU A 174 8.14 12.13 4.85
N VAL A 175 7.34 11.71 5.84
CA VAL A 175 7.59 11.95 7.27
C VAL A 175 8.30 10.75 7.90
N GLU A 176 7.78 9.54 7.65
CA GLU A 176 8.34 8.29 8.14
C GLU A 176 8.18 7.21 7.08
N GLY A 177 9.29 6.60 6.71
CA GLY A 177 9.28 5.54 5.71
C GLY A 177 9.16 4.18 6.38
N GLY A 178 8.05 3.59 6.51
CA GLY A 178 7.72 2.29 7.09
C GLY A 178 8.87 1.34 7.49
N ALA A 179 8.63 0.42 8.42
CA ALA A 179 9.61 -0.58 8.80
C ALA A 179 10.00 -1.46 7.61
N GLU A 180 11.27 -1.80 7.50
CA GLU A 180 11.81 -2.66 6.45
C GLU A 180 12.02 -4.07 6.99
N ALA A 181 11.74 -5.07 6.15
CA ALA A 181 12.01 -6.47 6.45
C ALA A 181 13.33 -6.91 5.84
N ASP A 182 14.03 -7.80 6.53
CA ASP A 182 15.13 -8.60 5.95
C ASP A 182 14.59 -9.67 4.97
N THR A 183 13.28 -9.66 4.68
CA THR A 183 12.59 -10.77 4.04
C THR A 183 12.41 -10.50 2.55
N ILE A 184 13.01 -11.37 1.75
CA ILE A 184 12.72 -11.53 0.32
C ILE A 184 11.20 -11.72 0.16
N ILE A 185 10.59 -10.89 -0.67
CA ILE A 185 9.17 -10.98 -1.04
C ILE A 185 8.91 -12.38 -1.62
N ARG A 186 8.06 -13.15 -0.99
CA ARG A 186 7.66 -14.50 -1.41
C ARG A 186 6.53 -14.46 -2.42
#